data_9228acf6b9f9503078220ff07c0b3d56
#
_entry.id   9228acf6b9f9503078220ff07c0b3d56
#
_cell.length_a   1.000
_cell.length_b   1.000
_cell.length_c   1.000
_cell.angle_alpha   90.00
_cell.angle_beta   90.00
_cell.angle_gamma   90.00
#
_symmetry.space_group_name_H-M   'P 1'
#
loop_
_entity.id
_entity.type
_entity.pdbx_description
1 polymer ?
#
loop_
_entity_poly.entity_id
_entity_poly.type
_entity_poly.pdbx_seq_one_letter_code
_entity_poly.pdbx_strand_id
1 'polypeptide(L)'
;KLVYMPETSLREANKDFAIADDIVSFADGYPILILGQSALDKYNNLSGNNFKMNRFRPNLVFTGGEAHIEDTWKKFEINGTDYYVVKPSYRCNITTIEQETGLAGKEPLKTLSTYRAVGNNIKFGMNVIPGALTNESILKTGSELKILQTA
;
A
#
# COMPACT_ATOMS: atom_id res chain seq x y z
N LYS A 1 5.02 -12.77 23.20
CA LYS A 1 6.30 -12.18 23.66
C LYS A 1 6.51 -10.86 22.91
N LEU A 2 6.72 -9.75 23.65
CA LEU A 2 7.10 -8.47 23.04
C LEU A 2 8.55 -8.57 22.57
N VAL A 3 8.83 -8.09 21.36
CA VAL A 3 10.18 -8.06 20.77
C VAL A 3 10.48 -6.65 20.26
N TYR A 4 11.75 -6.31 20.25
CA TYR A 4 12.28 -5.06 19.72
C TYR A 4 13.24 -5.36 18.57
N MET A 5 13.20 -4.59 17.51
CA MET A 5 14.14 -4.66 16.40
C MET A 5 15.12 -3.49 16.54
N PRO A 6 16.37 -3.72 16.95
CA PRO A 6 17.36 -2.65 17.08
C PRO A 6 17.74 -2.09 15.69
N GLU A 7 18.23 -0.85 15.65
CA GLU A 7 18.64 -0.17 14.42
C GLU A 7 19.75 -0.90 13.67
N THR A 8 20.54 -1.72 14.40
CA THR A 8 21.58 -2.57 13.80
C THR A 8 21.05 -3.83 13.12
N SER A 9 19.76 -4.15 13.28
CA SER A 9 19.16 -5.31 12.62
C SER A 9 18.86 -4.99 11.16
N LEU A 10 19.42 -5.78 10.26
CA LEU A 10 19.15 -5.70 8.84
C LEU A 10 18.18 -6.82 8.46
N ARG A 11 17.01 -6.48 7.97
CA ARG A 11 16.07 -7.38 7.32
C ARG A 11 15.89 -6.93 5.89
N GLU A 12 16.41 -7.71 4.95
CA GLU A 12 16.31 -7.40 3.53
C GLU A 12 14.85 -7.49 3.04
N ALA A 13 14.49 -6.61 2.12
CA ALA A 13 13.24 -6.72 1.37
C ALA A 13 13.27 -7.98 0.47
N ASN A 14 12.12 -8.38 -0.08
CA ASN A 14 12.07 -9.51 -1.00
C ASN A 14 12.92 -9.21 -2.24
N LYS A 15 13.99 -10.00 -2.46
CA LYS A 15 15.00 -9.82 -3.53
C LYS A 15 14.42 -9.88 -4.95
N ASP A 16 13.29 -10.54 -5.15
CA ASP A 16 12.65 -10.62 -6.47
C ASP A 16 12.17 -9.25 -6.98
N PHE A 17 12.01 -8.26 -6.07
CA PHE A 17 11.48 -6.94 -6.37
C PHE A 17 12.26 -5.80 -5.70
N ALA A 18 13.33 -6.11 -4.96
CA ALA A 18 14.23 -5.10 -4.40
C ALA A 18 15.00 -4.40 -5.53
N ILE A 19 15.18 -3.07 -5.39
CA ILE A 19 15.90 -2.27 -6.38
C ILE A 19 17.39 -2.21 -6.00
N ALA A 20 17.68 -2.36 -4.70
CA ALA A 20 19.01 -2.37 -4.10
C ALA A 20 18.98 -3.21 -2.81
N ASP A 21 19.91 -2.98 -1.88
CA ASP A 21 19.92 -3.60 -0.54
C ASP A 21 18.84 -2.99 0.37
N ASP A 22 17.61 -2.96 -0.12
CA ASP A 22 16.46 -2.39 0.61
C ASP A 22 16.18 -3.18 1.86
N ILE A 23 16.01 -2.47 2.98
CA ILE A 23 15.68 -3.06 4.27
C ILE A 23 14.23 -2.76 4.67
N VAL A 24 13.64 -3.69 5.37
CA VAL A 24 12.30 -3.54 5.98
C VAL A 24 12.38 -3.79 7.48
N SER A 25 11.57 -3.06 8.26
CA SER A 25 11.40 -3.32 9.68
C SER A 25 10.40 -4.46 9.92
N PHE A 26 9.44 -4.31 10.80
CA PHE A 26 8.34 -5.26 11.00
C PHE A 26 7.22 -5.17 9.93
N ALA A 27 7.48 -4.47 8.82
CA ALA A 27 6.58 -4.49 7.67
C ALA A 27 6.53 -5.91 7.04
N ASP A 28 5.45 -6.21 6.32
CA ASP A 28 5.20 -7.55 5.78
C ASP A 28 6.27 -7.96 4.74
N GLY A 29 6.36 -7.30 3.63
CA GLY A 29 7.38 -7.58 2.60
C GLY A 29 8.01 -6.33 2.01
N TYR A 30 7.34 -5.18 2.16
CA TYR A 30 7.76 -3.88 1.62
C TYR A 30 7.44 -2.78 2.63
N PRO A 31 8.24 -1.70 2.63
CA PRO A 31 8.12 -0.66 3.66
C PRO A 31 6.84 0.17 3.52
N ILE A 32 6.31 0.34 2.32
CA ILE A 32 5.22 1.28 2.05
C ILE A 32 4.12 0.60 1.23
N LEU A 33 2.87 0.79 1.66
CA LEU A 33 1.65 0.54 0.90
C LEU A 33 1.04 1.88 0.48
N ILE A 34 0.84 2.09 -0.82
CA ILE A 34 0.09 3.25 -1.36
C ILE A 34 -1.29 2.82 -1.85
N LEU A 35 -2.30 3.66 -1.59
CA LEU A 35 -3.68 3.41 -1.99
C LEU A 35 -4.39 4.73 -2.30
N GLY A 36 -5.10 4.79 -3.42
CA GLY A 36 -5.92 5.94 -3.81
C GLY A 36 -7.25 6.02 -3.06
N GLN A 37 -7.66 7.23 -2.67
CA GLN A 37 -8.98 7.46 -2.07
C GLN A 37 -10.10 7.02 -3.04
N SER A 38 -9.95 7.32 -4.34
CA SER A 38 -10.90 6.91 -5.38
C SER A 38 -11.08 5.38 -5.49
N ALA A 39 -10.06 4.59 -5.14
CA ALA A 39 -10.17 3.14 -5.07
C ALA A 39 -11.07 2.68 -3.92
N LEU A 40 -10.94 3.33 -2.75
CA LEU A 40 -11.81 3.08 -1.61
C LEU A 40 -13.26 3.51 -1.89
N ASP A 41 -13.45 4.67 -2.51
CA ASP A 41 -14.76 5.19 -2.86
C ASP A 41 -15.49 4.25 -3.83
N LYS A 42 -14.79 3.76 -4.85
CA LYS A 42 -15.31 2.73 -5.76
C LYS A 42 -15.70 1.45 -5.04
N TYR A 43 -14.84 0.97 -4.13
CA TYR A 43 -15.16 -0.21 -3.33
C TYR A 43 -16.42 0.02 -2.48
N ASN A 44 -16.52 1.13 -1.76
CA ASN A 44 -17.66 1.46 -0.91
C ASN A 44 -18.97 1.54 -1.73
N ASN A 45 -18.91 2.16 -2.91
CA ASN A 45 -20.05 2.25 -3.82
C ASN A 45 -20.52 0.86 -4.30
N LEU A 46 -19.59 -0.03 -4.65
CA LEU A 46 -19.92 -1.37 -5.13
C LEU A 46 -20.43 -2.31 -4.02
N SER A 47 -19.87 -2.19 -2.82
CA SER A 47 -20.20 -3.05 -1.70
C SER A 47 -21.43 -2.59 -0.91
N GLY A 48 -21.84 -1.33 -1.08
CA GLY A 48 -22.84 -0.67 -0.24
C GLY A 48 -22.38 -0.46 1.22
N ASN A 49 -21.08 -0.62 1.49
CA ASN A 49 -20.48 -0.41 2.80
C ASN A 49 -19.86 0.99 2.90
N ASN A 50 -19.47 1.37 4.11
CA ASN A 50 -18.75 2.60 4.38
C ASN A 50 -17.44 2.31 5.12
N PHE A 51 -16.56 1.52 4.50
CA PHE A 51 -15.26 1.23 5.09
C PHE A 51 -14.37 2.46 5.06
N LYS A 52 -13.59 2.61 6.13
CA LYS A 52 -12.57 3.64 6.25
C LYS A 52 -11.25 3.16 5.66
N MET A 53 -10.41 4.08 5.23
CA MET A 53 -9.10 3.79 4.64
C MET A 53 -8.20 2.95 5.57
N ASN A 54 -8.29 3.17 6.87
CA ASN A 54 -7.50 2.45 7.87
C ASN A 54 -7.74 0.93 7.89
N ARG A 55 -8.88 0.44 7.36
CA ARG A 55 -9.15 -1.01 7.18
C ARG A 55 -8.09 -1.68 6.32
N PHE A 56 -7.54 -0.96 5.36
CA PHE A 56 -6.56 -1.46 4.42
C PHE A 56 -5.11 -1.16 4.84
N ARG A 57 -4.93 -0.32 5.87
CA ARG A 57 -3.66 0.02 6.50
C ARG A 57 -2.60 0.57 5.51
N PRO A 58 -2.93 1.48 4.59
CA PRO A 58 -1.92 2.11 3.76
C PRO A 58 -1.03 3.04 4.59
N ASN A 59 0.23 3.18 4.14
CA ASN A 59 1.16 4.18 4.67
C ASN A 59 0.97 5.53 3.94
N LEU A 60 0.70 5.47 2.62
CA LEU A 60 0.43 6.63 1.78
C LEU A 60 -0.98 6.53 1.21
N VAL A 61 -1.74 7.61 1.37
CA VAL A 61 -3.05 7.78 0.72
C VAL A 61 -2.97 9.01 -0.17
N PHE A 62 -3.35 8.86 -1.42
CA PHE A 62 -3.42 9.98 -2.35
C PHE A 62 -4.87 10.22 -2.80
N THR A 63 -5.12 11.45 -3.23
CA THR A 63 -6.39 11.88 -3.82
C THR A 63 -6.17 12.30 -5.27
N GLY A 64 -7.22 12.23 -6.06
CA GLY A 64 -7.18 12.51 -7.50
C GLY A 64 -6.93 11.26 -8.34
N GLY A 65 -7.22 11.37 -9.63
CA GLY A 65 -7.17 10.27 -10.58
C GLY A 65 -8.32 9.27 -10.47
N GLU A 66 -8.37 8.34 -11.41
CA GLU A 66 -9.35 7.28 -11.43
C GLU A 66 -9.06 6.21 -10.37
N ALA A 67 -10.09 5.44 -10.01
CA ALA A 67 -9.92 4.34 -9.07
C ALA A 67 -8.91 3.31 -9.56
N HIS A 68 -7.92 3.02 -8.73
CA HIS A 68 -6.82 2.09 -9.00
C HIS A 68 -5.79 2.60 -10.03
N ILE A 69 -5.70 3.91 -10.27
CA ILE A 69 -4.71 4.48 -11.18
C ILE A 69 -3.27 4.13 -10.76
N GLU A 70 -3.03 3.92 -9.46
CA GLU A 70 -1.74 3.48 -8.91
C GLU A 70 -1.25 2.15 -9.48
N ASP A 71 -2.15 1.34 -10.05
CA ASP A 71 -1.81 0.07 -10.71
C ASP A 71 -0.93 0.26 -11.96
N THR A 72 -1.01 1.43 -12.56
CA THR A 72 -0.28 1.78 -13.79
C THR A 72 1.06 2.44 -13.52
N TRP A 73 1.36 2.79 -12.27
CA TRP A 73 2.56 3.52 -11.94
C TRP A 73 3.77 2.60 -11.82
N LYS A 74 4.93 3.10 -12.28
CA LYS A 74 6.25 2.51 -12.01
C LYS A 74 7.07 3.37 -11.08
N LYS A 75 6.97 4.70 -11.24
CA LYS A 75 7.76 5.65 -10.47
C LYS A 75 6.98 6.93 -10.24
N PHE A 76 7.05 7.47 -9.03
CA PHE A 76 6.52 8.78 -8.69
C PHE A 76 7.47 9.51 -7.73
N GLU A 77 7.28 10.81 -7.56
CA GLU A 77 8.05 11.69 -6.68
C GLU A 77 7.14 12.37 -5.67
N ILE A 78 7.61 12.52 -4.45
CA ILE A 78 7.01 13.42 -3.46
C ILE A 78 8.16 14.21 -2.80
N ASN A 79 8.09 15.55 -2.86
CA ASN A 79 9.07 16.46 -2.26
C ASN A 79 10.52 16.14 -2.63
N GLY A 80 10.80 15.83 -3.90
CA GLY A 80 12.14 15.52 -4.39
C GLY A 80 12.62 14.10 -4.05
N THR A 81 11.82 13.28 -3.38
CA THR A 81 12.13 11.88 -3.11
C THR A 81 11.42 10.98 -4.11
N ASP A 82 12.16 10.12 -4.77
CA ASP A 82 11.64 9.12 -5.69
C ASP A 82 11.03 7.94 -4.95
N TYR A 83 9.96 7.40 -5.50
CA TYR A 83 9.28 6.19 -5.03
C TYR A 83 9.06 5.23 -6.18
N TYR A 84 9.39 3.96 -5.98
CA TYR A 84 9.26 2.91 -6.99
C TYR A 84 8.12 1.96 -6.62
N VAL A 85 7.19 1.81 -7.55
CA VAL A 85 6.06 0.87 -7.40
C VAL A 85 6.52 -0.51 -7.84
N VAL A 86 6.60 -1.45 -6.91
CA VAL A 86 7.28 -2.74 -7.14
C VAL A 86 6.32 -3.89 -7.42
N LYS A 87 5.20 -3.96 -6.73
CA LYS A 87 4.20 -5.01 -6.97
C LYS A 87 2.83 -4.70 -6.38
N PRO A 88 1.76 -5.35 -6.87
CA PRO A 88 0.44 -5.28 -6.24
C PRO A 88 0.48 -5.71 -4.77
N SER A 89 -0.29 -5.02 -3.93
CA SER A 89 -0.57 -5.49 -2.59
C SER A 89 -1.73 -6.48 -2.62
N TYR A 90 -1.43 -7.74 -2.41
CA TYR A 90 -2.43 -8.80 -2.29
C TYR A 90 -3.01 -8.83 -0.89
N ARG A 91 -4.34 -8.81 -0.80
CA ARG A 91 -5.04 -8.67 0.47
C ARG A 91 -5.35 -10.02 1.09
N CYS A 92 -5.08 -10.13 2.37
CA CYS A 92 -5.35 -11.33 3.18
C CYS A 92 -6.57 -11.14 4.08
N ASN A 93 -6.95 -12.19 4.79
CA ASN A 93 -8.12 -12.19 5.68
C ASN A 93 -8.06 -11.16 6.83
N ILE A 94 -6.89 -10.60 7.15
CA ILE A 94 -6.80 -9.54 8.18
C ILE A 94 -7.70 -8.35 7.83
N THR A 95 -7.86 -8.03 6.55
CA THR A 95 -8.76 -6.94 6.12
C THR A 95 -10.25 -7.22 6.38
N THR A 96 -10.64 -8.46 6.65
CA THR A 96 -12.02 -8.82 6.98
C THR A 96 -12.34 -8.69 8.46
N ILE A 97 -11.33 -8.46 9.31
CA ILE A 97 -11.52 -8.32 10.75
C ILE A 97 -11.84 -6.87 11.09
N GLU A 98 -12.95 -6.62 11.78
CA GLU A 98 -13.29 -5.28 12.29
C GLU A 98 -12.27 -4.85 13.33
N GLN A 99 -11.66 -3.68 13.13
CA GLN A 99 -10.54 -3.22 13.97
C GLN A 99 -10.95 -2.87 15.41
N GLU A 100 -12.17 -2.41 15.61
CA GLU A 100 -12.67 -2.01 16.93
C GLU A 100 -13.21 -3.19 17.73
N THR A 101 -13.82 -4.15 17.06
CA THR A 101 -14.52 -5.27 17.73
C THR A 101 -13.77 -6.59 17.63
N GLY A 102 -12.83 -6.72 16.70
CA GLY A 102 -12.14 -7.98 16.39
C GLY A 102 -13.01 -9.01 15.66
N LEU A 103 -14.25 -8.66 15.31
CA LEU A 103 -15.15 -9.59 14.64
C LEU A 103 -14.73 -9.80 13.19
N ALA A 104 -14.65 -11.05 12.77
CA ALA A 104 -14.34 -11.44 11.42
C ALA A 104 -15.61 -11.44 10.54
N GLY A 105 -15.46 -10.95 9.29
CA GLY A 105 -16.50 -10.93 8.29
C GLY A 105 -16.02 -11.53 6.95
N LYS A 106 -16.79 -11.29 5.89
CA LYS A 106 -16.39 -11.67 4.51
C LYS A 106 -15.93 -10.47 3.69
N GLU A 107 -16.36 -9.26 4.08
CA GLU A 107 -15.91 -8.02 3.45
C GLU A 107 -14.60 -7.53 4.08
N PRO A 108 -13.72 -6.88 3.31
CA PRO A 108 -13.90 -6.39 1.93
C PRO A 108 -13.58 -7.43 0.84
N LEU A 109 -13.04 -8.59 1.17
CA LEU A 109 -12.54 -9.55 0.18
C LEU A 109 -13.64 -10.08 -0.74
N LYS A 110 -14.85 -10.28 -0.23
CA LYS A 110 -15.98 -10.75 -1.04
C LYS A 110 -16.25 -9.80 -2.22
N THR A 111 -16.42 -8.51 -1.97
CA THR A 111 -16.67 -7.53 -3.04
C THR A 111 -15.43 -7.31 -3.89
N LEU A 112 -14.23 -7.18 -3.30
CA LEU A 112 -12.99 -7.01 -4.07
C LEU A 112 -12.74 -8.18 -5.02
N SER A 113 -13.08 -9.41 -4.65
CA SER A 113 -12.88 -10.58 -5.51
C SER A 113 -13.66 -10.51 -6.82
N THR A 114 -14.74 -9.74 -6.89
CA THR A 114 -15.57 -9.63 -8.10
C THR A 114 -14.91 -8.81 -9.23
N TYR A 115 -13.94 -7.94 -8.89
CA TYR A 115 -13.33 -7.05 -9.89
C TYR A 115 -11.82 -6.81 -9.70
N ARG A 116 -11.22 -7.33 -8.61
CA ARG A 116 -9.80 -7.16 -8.30
C ARG A 116 -9.04 -8.48 -8.16
N ALA A 117 -9.66 -9.61 -8.54
CA ALA A 117 -9.00 -10.91 -8.51
C ALA A 117 -7.94 -11.02 -9.60
N VAL A 118 -6.77 -11.55 -9.23
CA VAL A 118 -5.66 -11.91 -10.13
C VAL A 118 -5.21 -13.32 -9.75
N GLY A 119 -5.64 -14.30 -10.50
CA GLY A 119 -5.52 -15.70 -10.09
C GLY A 119 -6.23 -15.94 -8.76
N ASN A 120 -5.53 -16.51 -7.80
CA ASN A 120 -6.06 -16.77 -6.45
C ASN A 120 -5.88 -15.58 -5.47
N ASN A 121 -5.37 -14.46 -5.95
CA ASN A 121 -5.07 -13.29 -5.11
C ASN A 121 -6.05 -12.15 -5.39
N ILE A 122 -6.26 -11.31 -4.40
CA ILE A 122 -7.10 -10.10 -4.50
C ILE A 122 -6.21 -8.88 -4.34
N LYS A 123 -6.07 -8.10 -5.41
CA LYS A 123 -5.23 -6.91 -5.46
C LYS A 123 -5.98 -5.67 -4.94
N PHE A 124 -5.36 -4.89 -4.00
CA PHE A 124 -5.88 -3.59 -3.59
C PHE A 124 -4.77 -2.72 -3.03
N GLY A 125 -4.35 -1.72 -3.81
CA GLY A 125 -3.18 -0.88 -3.59
C GLY A 125 -1.87 -1.50 -4.10
N MET A 126 -0.79 -0.73 -4.03
CA MET A 126 0.52 -1.11 -4.53
C MET A 126 1.58 -1.03 -3.44
N ASN A 127 2.52 -1.98 -3.45
CA ASN A 127 3.72 -1.92 -2.61
C ASN A 127 4.76 -1.02 -3.27
N VAL A 128 5.42 -0.22 -2.43
CA VAL A 128 6.33 0.83 -2.86
C VAL A 128 7.60 0.80 -2.03
N ILE A 129 8.73 1.08 -2.68
CA ILE A 129 10.03 1.27 -2.05
C ILE A 129 10.46 2.73 -2.28
N PRO A 130 10.91 3.46 -1.24
CA PRO A 130 11.50 4.77 -1.42
C PRO A 130 12.87 4.62 -2.11
N GLY A 131 13.26 5.59 -2.90
CA GLY A 131 14.62 5.73 -3.38
C GLY A 131 15.59 6.16 -2.26
N ALA A 132 16.74 6.70 -2.65
CA ALA A 132 17.71 7.22 -1.69
C ALA A 132 17.07 8.28 -0.78
N LEU A 133 17.06 8.00 0.51
CA LEU A 133 16.57 8.94 1.54
C LEU A 133 17.72 9.77 2.07
N THR A 134 17.46 11.05 2.29
CA THR A 134 18.36 11.98 2.96
C THR A 134 17.70 12.48 4.25
N ASN A 135 18.45 13.18 5.09
CA ASN A 135 17.88 13.84 6.28
C ASN A 135 16.82 14.90 5.95
N GLU A 136 16.75 15.32 4.68
CA GLU A 136 15.77 16.29 4.16
C GLU A 136 14.54 15.62 3.53
N SER A 137 14.52 14.28 3.42
CA SER A 137 13.41 13.52 2.87
C SER A 137 12.22 13.51 3.83
N ILE A 138 11.37 14.52 3.74
CA ILE A 138 10.23 14.71 4.64
C ILE A 138 8.92 14.54 3.87
N LEU A 139 8.09 13.62 4.33
CA LEU A 139 6.69 13.48 3.88
C LEU A 139 5.77 14.33 4.76
N LYS A 140 4.92 15.13 4.14
CA LYS A 140 3.89 15.92 4.82
C LYS A 140 2.53 15.65 4.17
N THR A 141 1.48 15.64 4.98
CA THR A 141 0.11 15.63 4.44
C THR A 141 -0.11 16.88 3.57
N GLY A 142 -0.69 16.68 2.40
CA GLY A 142 -0.88 17.73 1.41
C GLY A 142 0.29 17.94 0.45
N SER A 143 1.37 17.15 0.57
CA SER A 143 2.44 17.16 -0.45
C SER A 143 1.91 16.70 -1.80
N GLU A 144 2.38 17.35 -2.87
CA GLU A 144 2.08 16.95 -4.24
C GLU A 144 2.79 15.64 -4.60
N LEU A 145 2.06 14.74 -5.26
CA LEU A 145 2.59 13.51 -5.84
C LEU A 145 2.68 13.69 -7.36
N LYS A 146 3.88 13.55 -7.90
CA LYS A 146 4.15 13.66 -9.35
C LYS A 146 4.46 12.31 -9.94
N ILE A 147 3.67 11.86 -10.91
CA ILE A 147 3.94 10.62 -11.65
C ILE A 147 5.11 10.87 -12.61
N LEU A 148 6.17 10.08 -12.49
CA LEU A 148 7.36 10.17 -13.34
C LEU A 148 7.38 9.09 -14.42
N GLN A 149 6.81 7.91 -14.14
CA GLN A 149 6.78 6.79 -15.08
C GLN A 149 5.57 5.89 -14.85
N THR A 150 4.94 5.48 -15.96
CA THR A 150 3.85 4.49 -15.97
C THR A 150 4.30 3.18 -16.66
N ALA A 151 3.47 2.11 -16.48
CA ALA A 151 3.67 0.81 -17.14
C ALA A 151 3.34 0.87 -18.62
#